data_f07eb9dc01692012888f6b33690a6280
#
_entry.id   f07eb9dc01692012888f6b33690a6280
#
_cell.length_a   1.000
_cell.length_b   1.000
_cell.length_c   1.000
_cell.angle_alpha   90.00
_cell.angle_beta   90.00
_cell.angle_gamma   90.00
#
_symmetry.space_group_name_H-M   'P 1'
#
loop_
_entity.id
_entity.type
_entity.pdbx_description
1 polymer ?
#
loop_
_entity_poly.entity_id
_entity_poly.type
_entity_poly.pdbx_seq_one_letter_code
_entity_poly.pdbx_strand_id
1 'polypeptide(L)'
;MNKYRTSEIAKIIGIHPNTVRLYEELELIPKPDRMPNGYRVFTDLHIEQFRLARLAFQVEVLQNGLRKKIVQMIKVSAAGDYDKALELTEGYRMWLRQEIANAEEAIDIVKRILDGRQEENVHT
;
A
#
# COMPACT_ATOMS: atom_id res chain seq x y z
N MET A 1 -22.84 4.83 8.08
CA MET A 1 -21.45 5.05 7.71
C MET A 1 -20.60 5.15 8.98
N ASN A 2 -19.56 4.37 9.07
CA ASN A 2 -18.70 4.35 10.24
C ASN A 2 -17.78 5.56 10.25
N LYS A 3 -17.54 6.10 11.44
CA LYS A 3 -16.65 7.23 11.67
C LYS A 3 -15.58 6.84 12.66
N TYR A 4 -14.36 7.29 12.40
CA TYR A 4 -13.18 6.92 13.19
C TYR A 4 -12.39 8.16 13.60
N ARG A 5 -11.82 8.10 14.79
CA ARG A 5 -10.82 9.09 15.26
C ARG A 5 -9.44 8.70 14.77
N THR A 6 -8.49 9.63 14.85
CA THR A 6 -7.09 9.36 14.44
C THR A 6 -6.51 8.13 15.13
N SER A 7 -6.70 7.97 16.43
CA SER A 7 -6.20 6.80 17.18
C SER A 7 -6.84 5.49 16.73
N GLU A 8 -8.12 5.53 16.40
CA GLU A 8 -8.85 4.34 15.95
C GLU A 8 -8.38 3.89 14.56
N ILE A 9 -8.26 4.82 13.62
CA ILE A 9 -7.80 4.48 12.27
C ILE A 9 -6.33 4.03 12.28
N ALA A 10 -5.50 4.66 13.10
CA ALA A 10 -4.11 4.25 13.28
C ALA A 10 -4.01 2.81 13.76
N LYS A 11 -4.86 2.41 14.71
CA LYS A 11 -4.93 1.04 15.22
C LYS A 11 -5.41 0.06 14.16
N ILE A 12 -6.44 0.40 13.39
CA ILE A 12 -7.01 -0.45 12.34
C ILE A 12 -5.96 -0.73 11.26
N ILE A 13 -5.24 0.31 10.83
CA ILE A 13 -4.22 0.21 9.79
C ILE A 13 -2.91 -0.38 10.33
N GLY A 14 -2.64 -0.27 11.63
CA GLY A 14 -1.42 -0.76 12.25
C GLY A 14 -0.24 0.20 12.10
N ILE A 15 -0.50 1.50 12.19
CA ILE A 15 0.51 2.57 12.11
C ILE A 15 0.41 3.50 13.31
N HIS A 16 1.44 4.32 13.49
CA HIS A 16 1.43 5.35 14.53
C HIS A 16 0.49 6.51 14.14
N PRO A 17 -0.21 7.14 15.11
CA PRO A 17 -1.07 8.30 14.81
C PRO A 17 -0.35 9.44 14.07
N ASN A 18 0.92 9.66 14.34
CA ASN A 18 1.71 10.67 13.61
C ASN A 18 1.85 10.32 12.12
N THR A 19 1.90 9.03 11.78
CA THR A 19 1.93 8.57 10.39
C THR A 19 0.60 8.85 9.68
N VAL A 20 -0.52 8.76 10.39
CA VAL A 20 -1.84 9.15 9.85
C VAL A 20 -1.82 10.63 9.44
N ARG A 21 -1.31 11.49 10.30
CA ARG A 21 -1.20 12.93 10.04
C ARG A 21 -0.25 13.22 8.87
N LEU A 22 0.85 12.48 8.78
CA LEU A 22 1.79 12.60 7.67
C LEU A 22 1.15 12.28 6.33
N TYR A 23 0.34 11.22 6.26
CA TYR A 23 -0.37 10.85 5.03
C TYR A 23 -1.35 11.95 4.60
N GLU A 24 -2.01 12.59 5.54
CA GLU A 24 -2.88 13.75 5.25
C GLU A 24 -2.05 14.92 4.69
N GLU A 25 -0.92 15.26 5.33
CA GLU A 25 -0.05 16.35 4.90
C GLU A 25 0.52 16.13 3.49
N LEU A 26 0.84 14.88 3.16
CA LEU A 26 1.36 14.49 1.86
C LEU A 26 0.26 14.30 0.81
N GLU A 27 -0.99 14.52 1.16
CA GLU A 27 -2.16 14.36 0.28
C GLU A 27 -2.32 12.94 -0.29
N LEU A 28 -1.91 11.94 0.51
CA LEU A 28 -2.04 10.52 0.14
C LEU A 28 -3.40 9.93 0.47
N ILE A 29 -4.18 10.65 1.26
CA ILE A 29 -5.56 10.33 1.63
C ILE A 29 -6.44 11.55 1.41
N PRO A 30 -7.77 11.38 1.24
CA PRO A 30 -8.68 12.51 1.21
C PRO A 30 -8.61 13.28 2.52
N LYS A 31 -8.77 14.60 2.46
CA LYS A 31 -8.77 15.44 3.65
C LYS A 31 -9.93 15.03 4.55
N PRO A 32 -9.66 14.66 5.83
CA PRO A 32 -10.75 14.28 6.74
C PRO A 32 -11.58 15.49 7.16
N ASP A 33 -12.85 15.25 7.44
CA ASP A 33 -13.68 16.26 8.08
C ASP A 33 -13.19 16.55 9.50
N ARG A 34 -13.59 17.68 10.05
CA ARG A 34 -13.26 18.08 11.41
C ARG A 34 -14.52 18.21 12.24
N MET A 35 -14.44 17.78 13.50
CA MET A 35 -15.46 18.08 14.50
C MET A 35 -15.35 19.55 14.93
N PRO A 36 -16.41 20.14 15.55
CA PRO A 36 -16.33 21.50 16.05
C PRO A 36 -15.15 21.78 16.98
N ASN A 37 -14.68 20.76 17.72
CA ASN A 37 -13.51 20.84 18.59
C ASN A 37 -12.16 20.69 17.86
N GLY A 38 -12.17 20.58 16.53
CA GLY A 38 -10.97 20.46 15.71
C GLY A 38 -10.46 19.04 15.48
N TYR A 39 -11.03 18.04 16.13
CA TYR A 39 -10.60 16.64 15.91
C TYR A 39 -11.00 16.14 14.53
N ARG A 40 -10.11 15.35 13.94
CA ARG A 40 -10.32 14.74 12.63
C ARG A 40 -11.33 13.60 12.70
N VAL A 41 -12.16 13.49 11.66
CA VAL A 41 -13.11 12.40 11.49
C VAL A 41 -12.79 11.65 10.20
N PHE A 42 -12.46 10.38 10.33
CA PHE A 42 -12.16 9.51 9.21
C PHE A 42 -13.34 8.57 8.94
N THR A 43 -13.41 8.06 7.72
CA THR A 43 -14.47 7.17 7.25
C THR A 43 -13.90 5.88 6.69
N ASP A 44 -14.76 4.96 6.28
CA ASP A 44 -14.35 3.73 5.61
C ASP A 44 -13.57 4.01 4.32
N LEU A 45 -13.89 5.11 3.61
CA LEU A 45 -13.13 5.54 2.44
C LEU A 45 -11.67 5.82 2.81
N HIS A 46 -11.43 6.46 3.94
CA HIS A 46 -10.06 6.71 4.42
C HIS A 46 -9.30 5.40 4.68
N ILE A 47 -9.97 4.39 5.26
CA ILE A 47 -9.34 3.08 5.48
C ILE A 47 -8.88 2.48 4.14
N GLU A 48 -9.74 2.50 3.12
CA GLU A 48 -9.40 1.97 1.80
C GLU A 48 -8.25 2.76 1.16
N GLN A 49 -8.25 4.08 1.27
CA GLN A 49 -7.18 4.92 0.75
C GLN A 49 -5.84 4.69 1.48
N PHE A 50 -5.86 4.49 2.80
CA PHE A 50 -4.65 4.11 3.54
C PHE A 50 -4.08 2.78 3.06
N ARG A 51 -4.94 1.79 2.85
CA ARG A 51 -4.50 0.48 2.35
C ARG A 51 -3.87 0.59 0.97
N LEU A 52 -4.48 1.37 0.08
CA LEU A 52 -3.95 1.61 -1.26
C LEU A 52 -2.57 2.27 -1.19
N ALA A 53 -2.41 3.32 -0.39
CA ALA A 53 -1.14 4.03 -0.25
C ALA A 53 -0.04 3.12 0.31
N ARG A 54 -0.36 2.30 1.29
CA ARG A 54 0.61 1.36 1.89
C ARG A 54 1.06 0.30 0.89
N LEU A 55 0.14 -0.24 0.09
CA LEU A 55 0.51 -1.19 -0.97
C LEU A 55 1.44 -0.55 -2.00
N ALA A 56 1.16 0.69 -2.40
CA ALA A 56 2.01 1.43 -3.33
C ALA A 56 3.43 1.64 -2.75
N PHE A 57 3.56 1.99 -1.48
CA PHE A 57 4.87 2.12 -0.82
C PHE A 57 5.61 0.79 -0.74
N GLN A 58 4.92 -0.31 -0.47
CA GLN A 58 5.53 -1.64 -0.46
C GLN A 58 6.11 -1.98 -1.82
N VAL A 59 5.42 -1.68 -2.91
CA VAL A 59 5.91 -1.90 -4.28
C VAL A 59 7.19 -1.09 -4.52
N GLU A 60 7.24 0.17 -4.08
CA GLU A 60 8.42 1.02 -4.22
C GLU A 60 9.62 0.45 -3.46
N VAL A 61 9.44 0.02 -2.22
CA VAL A 61 10.49 -0.61 -1.41
C VAL A 61 10.97 -1.91 -2.07
N LEU A 62 10.04 -2.70 -2.61
CA LEU A 62 10.36 -3.95 -3.30
C LEU A 62 11.16 -3.70 -4.58
N GLN A 63 10.88 -2.64 -5.34
CA GLN A 63 11.65 -2.30 -6.55
C GLN A 63 13.13 -2.07 -6.22
N ASN A 64 13.43 -1.33 -5.16
CA ASN A 64 14.81 -1.09 -4.74
C ASN A 64 15.50 -2.39 -4.30
N GLY A 65 14.83 -3.22 -3.53
CA GLY A 65 15.35 -4.53 -3.13
C GLY A 65 15.51 -5.49 -4.30
N LEU A 66 14.62 -5.41 -5.28
CA LEU A 66 14.68 -6.20 -6.51
C LEU A 66 15.93 -5.89 -7.30
N ARG A 67 16.27 -4.61 -7.45
CA ARG A 67 17.49 -4.19 -8.15
C ARG A 67 18.74 -4.77 -7.50
N LYS A 68 18.82 -4.74 -6.17
CA LYS A 68 19.95 -5.33 -5.43
C LYS A 68 20.06 -6.84 -5.66
N LYS A 69 18.93 -7.55 -5.69
CA LYS A 69 18.91 -9.00 -5.94
C LYS A 69 19.32 -9.35 -7.36
N ILE A 70 18.90 -8.57 -8.35
CA ILE A 70 19.33 -8.76 -9.74
C ILE A 70 20.85 -8.59 -9.84
N VAL A 71 21.41 -7.54 -9.28
CA VAL A 71 22.85 -7.29 -9.30
C VAL A 71 23.62 -8.42 -8.62
N GLN A 72 23.13 -8.92 -7.50
CA GLN A 72 23.76 -10.04 -6.79
C GLN A 72 23.75 -11.32 -7.66
N MET A 73 22.61 -11.63 -8.28
CA MET A 73 22.48 -12.78 -9.18
C MET A 73 23.48 -12.70 -10.34
N ILE A 74 23.59 -11.52 -10.97
CA ILE A 74 24.50 -11.30 -12.09
C ILE A 74 25.95 -11.52 -11.64
N LYS A 75 26.36 -10.99 -10.50
CA LYS A 75 27.71 -11.15 -9.95
C LYS A 75 28.04 -12.59 -9.64
N VAL A 76 27.12 -13.33 -9.04
CA VAL A 76 27.28 -14.74 -8.70
C VAL A 76 27.40 -15.58 -9.97
N SER A 77 26.59 -15.30 -10.99
CA SER A 77 26.66 -15.94 -12.30
C SER A 77 28.01 -15.65 -12.99
N ALA A 78 28.46 -14.40 -12.97
CA ALA A 78 29.73 -14.00 -13.54
C ALA A 78 30.93 -14.69 -12.86
N ALA A 79 30.80 -15.01 -11.59
CA ALA A 79 31.82 -15.77 -10.83
C ALA A 79 31.79 -17.28 -11.14
N GLY A 80 30.82 -17.77 -11.92
CA GLY A 80 30.70 -19.17 -12.31
C GLY A 80 29.92 -20.05 -11.34
N ASP A 81 29.33 -19.48 -10.29
CA ASP A 81 28.49 -20.23 -9.35
C ASP A 81 27.03 -20.25 -9.86
N TYR A 82 26.80 -21.10 -10.84
CA TYR A 82 25.48 -21.16 -11.52
C TYR A 82 24.38 -21.77 -10.64
N ASP A 83 24.71 -22.67 -9.72
CA ASP A 83 23.73 -23.25 -8.80
C ASP A 83 23.17 -22.17 -7.87
N LYS A 84 24.05 -21.33 -7.33
CA LYS A 84 23.63 -20.21 -6.50
C LYS A 84 22.89 -19.13 -7.30
N ALA A 85 23.32 -18.87 -8.52
CA ALA A 85 22.62 -17.94 -9.41
C ALA A 85 21.19 -18.42 -9.70
N LEU A 86 20.99 -19.72 -9.92
CA LEU A 86 19.67 -20.30 -10.12
C LEU A 86 18.79 -20.15 -8.87
N GLU A 87 19.34 -20.43 -7.70
CA GLU A 87 18.64 -20.26 -6.42
C GLU A 87 18.17 -18.80 -6.22
N LEU A 88 19.05 -17.84 -6.50
CA LEU A 88 18.70 -16.42 -6.41
C LEU A 88 17.62 -16.03 -7.42
N THR A 89 17.67 -16.58 -8.63
CA THR A 89 16.68 -16.33 -9.68
C THR A 89 15.31 -16.90 -9.30
N GLU A 90 15.26 -18.06 -8.68
CA GLU A 90 14.01 -18.65 -8.18
C GLU A 90 13.40 -17.79 -7.04
N GLY A 91 14.21 -17.28 -6.13
CA GLY A 91 13.76 -16.36 -5.10
C GLY A 91 13.23 -15.06 -5.69
N TYR A 92 13.86 -14.54 -6.72
CA TYR A 92 13.43 -13.38 -7.47
C TYR A 92 12.05 -13.61 -8.13
N ARG A 93 11.83 -14.77 -8.74
CA ARG A 93 10.54 -15.13 -9.33
C ARG A 93 9.41 -15.13 -8.29
N MET A 94 9.64 -15.69 -7.13
CA MET A 94 8.66 -15.70 -6.03
C MET A 94 8.31 -14.28 -5.58
N TRP A 95 9.29 -13.42 -5.56
CA TRP A 95 9.10 -12.02 -5.17
C TRP A 95 8.25 -11.24 -6.18
N LEU A 96 8.49 -11.45 -7.49
CA LEU A 96 7.67 -10.85 -8.55
C LEU A 96 6.21 -11.30 -8.46
N ARG A 97 5.97 -12.57 -8.14
CA ARG A 97 4.60 -13.08 -7.93
C ARG A 97 3.90 -12.35 -6.79
N GLN A 98 4.61 -12.07 -5.72
CA GLN A 98 4.04 -11.31 -4.59
C GLN A 98 3.72 -9.87 -5.00
N GLU A 99 4.55 -9.23 -5.80
CA GLU A 99 4.27 -7.89 -6.31
C GLU A 99 3.03 -7.85 -7.21
N ILE A 100 2.86 -8.86 -8.06
CA ILE A 100 1.66 -8.99 -8.89
C ILE A 100 0.41 -9.12 -8.01
N ALA A 101 0.46 -9.94 -6.97
CA ALA A 101 -0.65 -10.11 -6.03
C ALA A 101 -0.99 -8.79 -5.33
N ASN A 102 0.01 -8.02 -4.92
CA ASN A 102 -0.20 -6.71 -4.30
C ASN A 102 -0.85 -5.71 -5.26
N ALA A 103 -0.43 -5.72 -6.53
CA ALA A 103 -1.01 -4.85 -7.55
C ALA A 103 -2.48 -5.22 -7.83
N GLU A 104 -2.80 -6.51 -7.88
CA GLU A 104 -4.17 -7.00 -8.03
C GLU A 104 -5.05 -6.56 -6.86
N GLU A 105 -4.55 -6.63 -5.64
CA GLU A 105 -5.26 -6.16 -4.45
C GLU A 105 -5.52 -4.65 -4.52
N ALA A 106 -4.55 -3.87 -4.97
CA ALA A 106 -4.72 -2.41 -5.15
C ALA A 106 -5.82 -2.10 -6.17
N ILE A 107 -5.88 -2.84 -7.27
CA ILE A 107 -6.94 -2.70 -8.28
C ILE A 107 -8.30 -2.98 -7.66
N ASP A 108 -8.43 -4.03 -6.87
CA ASP A 108 -9.69 -4.39 -6.21
C ASP A 108 -10.15 -3.30 -5.24
N ILE A 109 -9.22 -2.70 -4.50
CA ILE A 109 -9.53 -1.58 -3.60
C ILE A 109 -10.10 -0.40 -4.38
N VAL A 110 -9.43 -0.01 -5.48
CA VAL A 110 -9.90 1.12 -6.31
C VAL A 110 -11.27 0.83 -6.90
N LYS A 111 -11.51 -0.40 -7.36
CA LYS A 111 -12.83 -0.80 -7.88
C LYS A 111 -13.92 -0.68 -6.82
N ARG A 112 -13.65 -1.10 -5.58
CA ARG A 112 -14.63 -0.98 -4.48
C ARG A 112 -14.95 0.48 -4.18
N ILE A 113 -13.94 1.35 -4.20
CA ILE A 113 -14.16 2.80 -4.01
C ILE A 113 -15.04 3.36 -5.14
N LEU A 114 -14.74 2.99 -6.38
CA LEU A 114 -15.52 3.43 -7.54
C LEU A 114 -16.97 2.96 -7.47
N ASP A 115 -17.19 1.69 -7.12
CA ASP A 115 -18.54 1.12 -6.98
C ASP A 115 -19.33 1.83 -5.88
N GLY A 116 -18.70 2.13 -4.74
CA GLY A 116 -19.32 2.89 -3.67
C GLY A 116 -19.75 4.29 -4.09
N ARG A 117 -18.96 4.98 -4.93
CA ARG A 117 -19.32 6.28 -5.49
C ARG A 117 -20.48 6.20 -6.46
N GLN A 118 -20.56 5.14 -7.28
CA GLN A 118 -21.66 4.92 -8.21
C GLN A 118 -22.95 4.67 -7.45
N GLU A 119 -22.94 3.91 -6.36
CA GLU A 119 -24.09 3.68 -5.49
C GLU A 119 -24.57 4.98 -4.85
N GLU A 120 -23.68 5.84 -4.37
CA GLU A 120 -24.03 7.16 -3.82
C GLU A 120 -24.69 8.04 -4.88
N ASN A 121 -24.20 8.04 -6.12
CA ASN A 121 -24.77 8.81 -7.21
C ASN A 121 -26.15 8.31 -7.64
N VAL A 122 -26.42 7.02 -7.53
CA VAL A 122 -27.72 6.42 -7.85
C VAL A 122 -28.79 6.82 -6.84
N HIS A 123 -28.41 7.08 -5.58
CA HIS A 123 -29.33 7.45 -4.51
C HIS A 123 -29.59 8.97 -4.41
N THR A 124 -28.95 9.75 -5.20
CA THR A 124 -29.19 11.19 -5.28
C THR A 124 -30.12 11.52 -6.44
#